data_349b0c5f84792f09f76971572b532a46
#
_entry.id   349b0c5f84792f09f76971572b532a46
#
_cell.length_a   1.000
_cell.length_b   1.000
_cell.length_c   1.000
_cell.angle_alpha   90.00
_cell.angle_beta   90.00
_cell.angle_gamma   90.00
#
_symmetry.space_group_name_H-M   'P 1'
#
loop_
_entity.id
_entity.type
_entity.pdbx_description
1 polymer ?
#
loop_
_entity_poly.entity_id
_entity_poly.type
_entity_poly.pdbx_seq_one_letter_code
_entity_poly.pdbx_strand_id
1 'polypeptide(L)'
;MSDLLEIDLPADLHYVDDTQPGLRRKKLRGHFAYFTADGERIRDEAQIKRINALVIPPAYTDVWICADPQGHLQATGRDARGRKQYRYHPRWREVRDENKYSRMIEFGKMLPKVRRQLEAHLAAPGLDRNKVMAAVVSLLDNTLIRVGNSQYARDNKSYGLTTLRNQHVEVKGHTIAFQFRGKSGVEHAVTVKDRRLANIVKRCMELPGQNLFQYLDENGERHSVSSHDVNAYLHQITGAHFTAKDYRTWAGSALALAMLRELHWQPEPDAKKHIVDMVKAVASQLGNTPAVCRKCYIHPKVLEHFVMGELAKLPKPRQRKGLRLEEVALATFLERLVAAQP
;
A
#
# COMPACT_ATOMS: atom_id res chain seq x y z
N MET A 1 7.31 -17.34 2.92
CA MET A 1 5.96 -17.52 2.38
C MET A 1 5.29 -16.16 2.50
N SER A 2 4.95 -15.53 1.39
CA SER A 2 4.28 -14.23 1.41
C SER A 2 2.85 -14.48 1.87
N ASP A 3 2.43 -13.81 2.96
CA ASP A 3 1.03 -13.68 3.33
C ASP A 3 0.27 -12.99 2.19
N LEU A 4 -0.07 -13.74 1.18
CA LEU A 4 -1.15 -13.41 0.30
C LEU A 4 -2.39 -13.61 1.15
N LEU A 5 -3.02 -12.51 1.56
CA LEU A 5 -4.39 -12.51 2.04
C LEU A 5 -5.16 -13.51 1.18
N GLU A 6 -5.90 -14.43 1.80
CA GLU A 6 -6.93 -15.22 1.14
C GLU A 6 -7.99 -14.23 0.63
N ILE A 7 -7.67 -13.58 -0.48
CA ILE A 7 -8.68 -12.97 -1.32
C ILE A 7 -9.32 -14.18 -1.97
N ASP A 8 -10.62 -14.37 -1.79
CA ASP A 8 -11.35 -15.42 -2.50
C ASP A 8 -11.05 -15.27 -3.98
N LEU A 9 -10.28 -16.24 -4.48
CA LEU A 9 -10.00 -16.31 -5.91
C LEU A 9 -11.31 -16.57 -6.64
N PRO A 10 -11.55 -15.91 -7.77
CA PRO A 10 -12.57 -16.39 -8.71
C PRO A 10 -12.40 -17.89 -8.94
N ALA A 11 -13.51 -18.62 -9.01
CA ALA A 11 -13.50 -20.08 -9.14
C ALA A 11 -12.69 -20.63 -10.34
N ASP A 12 -12.37 -19.75 -11.29
CA ASP A 12 -11.59 -20.03 -12.48
C ASP A 12 -10.11 -19.63 -12.37
N LEU A 13 -9.62 -19.20 -11.20
CA LEU A 13 -8.22 -18.88 -11.00
C LEU A 13 -7.59 -19.76 -9.91
N HIS A 14 -6.29 -20.03 -10.07
CA HIS A 14 -5.49 -20.80 -9.10
C HIS A 14 -4.39 -19.93 -8.49
N TYR A 15 -4.07 -20.15 -7.20
CA TYR A 15 -2.88 -19.60 -6.59
C TYR A 15 -1.64 -20.31 -7.12
N VAL A 16 -0.70 -19.55 -7.64
CA VAL A 16 0.60 -20.04 -8.11
C VAL A 16 1.70 -19.09 -7.65
N ASP A 17 2.90 -19.61 -7.45
CA ASP A 17 4.09 -18.82 -7.19
C ASP A 17 5.23 -19.20 -8.14
N ASP A 18 6.22 -18.34 -8.25
CA ASP A 18 7.32 -18.53 -9.18
C ASP A 18 8.46 -19.43 -8.64
N THR A 19 8.24 -20.11 -7.51
CA THR A 19 9.09 -21.23 -7.05
C THR A 19 8.68 -22.52 -7.72
N GLN A 20 7.44 -22.59 -8.23
CA GLN A 20 6.94 -23.74 -8.98
C GLN A 20 7.58 -23.83 -10.38
N PRO A 21 7.65 -25.03 -10.98
CA PRO A 21 8.09 -25.21 -12.35
C PRO A 21 7.28 -24.30 -13.31
N GLY A 22 7.96 -23.55 -14.17
CA GLY A 22 7.33 -22.62 -15.10
C GLY A 22 8.12 -22.47 -16.37
N LEU A 23 7.52 -21.80 -17.34
CA LEU A 23 8.15 -21.54 -18.63
C LEU A 23 9.26 -20.48 -18.47
N ARG A 24 10.27 -20.56 -19.32
CA ARG A 24 11.44 -19.65 -19.34
C ARG A 24 11.51 -18.90 -20.65
N ARG A 25 11.96 -17.65 -20.62
CA ARG A 25 12.23 -16.83 -21.80
C ARG A 25 13.74 -16.72 -22.04
N LYS A 26 14.21 -17.04 -23.26
CA LYS A 26 15.59 -16.84 -23.69
C LYS A 26 15.63 -15.97 -24.96
N LYS A 27 16.65 -15.13 -25.06
CA LYS A 27 16.90 -14.33 -26.27
C LYS A 27 17.82 -15.13 -27.20
N LEU A 28 17.31 -15.45 -28.41
CA LEU A 28 18.05 -16.18 -29.43
C LEU A 28 18.09 -15.35 -30.71
N ARG A 29 19.28 -15.02 -31.22
CA ARG A 29 19.51 -14.29 -32.49
C ARG A 29 18.59 -13.06 -32.66
N GLY A 30 18.42 -12.27 -31.57
CA GLY A 30 17.59 -11.06 -31.60
C GLY A 30 16.11 -11.26 -31.27
N HIS A 31 15.60 -12.48 -31.24
CA HIS A 31 14.20 -12.82 -30.93
C HIS A 31 14.08 -13.51 -29.59
N PHE A 32 12.88 -13.46 -28.96
CA PHE A 32 12.60 -14.24 -27.77
C PHE A 32 12.06 -15.61 -28.16
N ALA A 33 12.60 -16.64 -27.51
CA ALA A 33 12.09 -18.01 -27.56
C ALA A 33 11.70 -18.44 -26.15
N TYR A 34 10.72 -19.32 -26.08
CA TYR A 34 10.15 -19.81 -24.82
C TYR A 34 10.43 -21.30 -24.67
N PHE A 35 10.66 -21.72 -23.44
CA PHE A 35 11.05 -23.08 -23.09
C PHE A 35 10.24 -23.57 -21.91
N THR A 36 9.96 -24.86 -21.85
CA THR A 36 9.38 -25.54 -20.68
C THR A 36 10.35 -25.51 -19.50
N ALA A 37 9.88 -25.96 -18.33
CA ALA A 37 10.75 -26.13 -17.15
C ALA A 37 11.90 -27.11 -17.43
N ASP A 38 11.65 -28.14 -18.23
CA ASP A 38 12.60 -29.20 -18.63
C ASP A 38 13.56 -28.77 -19.75
N GLY A 39 13.37 -27.56 -20.28
CA GLY A 39 14.25 -26.98 -21.28
C GLY A 39 13.85 -27.27 -22.74
N GLU A 40 12.71 -27.84 -22.98
CA GLU A 40 12.18 -28.05 -24.34
C GLU A 40 11.64 -26.75 -24.94
N ARG A 41 11.92 -26.52 -26.21
CA ARG A 41 11.46 -25.30 -26.89
C ARG A 41 9.97 -25.37 -27.22
N ILE A 42 9.22 -24.38 -26.76
CA ILE A 42 7.79 -24.23 -27.05
C ILE A 42 7.63 -23.79 -28.52
N ARG A 43 6.82 -24.53 -29.27
CA ARG A 43 6.47 -24.27 -30.67
C ARG A 43 4.98 -24.08 -30.89
N ASP A 44 4.17 -24.37 -29.86
CA ASP A 44 2.70 -24.17 -29.91
C ASP A 44 2.38 -22.67 -30.04
N GLU A 45 1.76 -22.32 -31.15
CA GLU A 45 1.43 -20.95 -31.49
C GLU A 45 0.42 -20.34 -30.50
N ALA A 46 -0.53 -21.11 -30.01
CA ALA A 46 -1.53 -20.64 -29.05
C ALA A 46 -0.85 -20.24 -27.72
N GLN A 47 0.08 -21.06 -27.26
CA GLN A 47 0.84 -20.76 -26.04
C GLN A 47 1.78 -19.56 -26.25
N ILE A 48 2.45 -19.46 -27.38
CA ILE A 48 3.30 -18.30 -27.73
C ILE A 48 2.45 -17.02 -27.79
N LYS A 49 1.27 -17.06 -28.40
CA LYS A 49 0.34 -15.92 -28.45
C LYS A 49 -0.11 -15.49 -27.06
N ARG A 50 -0.44 -16.44 -26.17
CA ARG A 50 -0.77 -16.16 -24.77
C ARG A 50 0.40 -15.46 -24.05
N ILE A 51 1.61 -15.99 -24.18
CA ILE A 51 2.80 -15.42 -23.54
C ILE A 51 3.08 -13.99 -24.04
N ASN A 52 2.97 -13.77 -25.33
CA ASN A 52 3.18 -12.44 -25.93
C ASN A 52 2.14 -11.43 -25.44
N ALA A 53 0.89 -11.87 -25.20
CA ALA A 53 -0.17 -11.03 -24.62
C ALA A 53 0.12 -10.57 -23.19
N LEU A 54 1.04 -11.21 -22.45
CA LEU A 54 1.49 -10.74 -21.14
C LEU A 54 2.33 -9.46 -21.21
N VAL A 55 2.80 -9.07 -22.39
CA VAL A 55 3.60 -7.86 -22.64
C VAL A 55 4.76 -7.76 -21.66
N ILE A 56 5.56 -8.83 -21.54
CA ILE A 56 6.74 -8.85 -20.66
C ILE A 56 7.84 -7.99 -21.28
N PRO A 57 8.29 -6.90 -20.63
CA PRO A 57 9.26 -5.99 -21.22
C PRO A 57 10.53 -6.71 -21.73
N PRO A 58 11.06 -6.31 -22.89
CA PRO A 58 12.28 -6.92 -23.46
C PRO A 58 13.49 -6.85 -22.54
N ALA A 59 13.59 -5.78 -21.74
CA ALA A 59 14.69 -5.55 -20.82
C ALA A 59 14.64 -6.42 -19.54
N TYR A 60 13.58 -7.22 -19.34
CA TYR A 60 13.51 -8.08 -18.17
C TYR A 60 14.39 -9.31 -18.32
N THR A 61 15.13 -9.62 -17.26
CA THR A 61 15.93 -10.84 -17.06
C THR A 61 15.24 -11.79 -16.09
N ASP A 62 15.75 -13.02 -15.96
CA ASP A 62 15.23 -14.05 -15.05
C ASP A 62 13.71 -14.22 -15.14
N VAL A 63 13.20 -14.29 -16.36
CA VAL A 63 11.77 -14.34 -16.62
C VAL A 63 11.25 -15.76 -16.35
N TRP A 64 10.35 -15.86 -15.38
CA TRP A 64 9.48 -17.01 -15.15
C TRP A 64 8.08 -16.71 -15.67
N ILE A 65 7.43 -17.68 -16.30
CA ILE A 65 6.07 -17.56 -16.85
C ILE A 65 5.26 -18.76 -16.37
N CYS A 66 4.08 -18.50 -15.83
CA CYS A 66 3.17 -19.55 -15.40
C CYS A 66 2.77 -20.43 -16.60
N ALA A 67 2.89 -21.74 -16.44
CA ALA A 67 2.43 -22.71 -17.43
C ALA A 67 0.89 -22.72 -17.51
N ASP A 68 0.23 -22.54 -16.37
CA ASP A 68 -1.23 -22.49 -16.25
C ASP A 68 -1.79 -21.11 -16.67
N PRO A 69 -2.64 -21.04 -17.70
CA PRO A 69 -3.31 -19.80 -18.09
C PRO A 69 -4.23 -19.25 -17.01
N GLN A 70 -4.72 -20.08 -16.08
CA GLN A 70 -5.60 -19.70 -14.96
C GLN A 70 -4.83 -19.37 -13.67
N GLY A 71 -3.49 -19.40 -13.68
CA GLY A 71 -2.70 -18.95 -12.56
C GLY A 71 -2.90 -17.45 -12.28
N HIS A 72 -3.16 -17.06 -11.03
CA HIS A 72 -3.34 -15.65 -10.67
C HIS A 72 -2.09 -14.80 -10.95
N LEU A 73 -0.89 -15.38 -10.81
CA LEU A 73 0.40 -14.81 -11.19
C LEU A 73 0.83 -15.42 -12.54
N GLN A 74 0.86 -14.61 -13.59
CA GLN A 74 1.16 -15.06 -14.95
C GLN A 74 2.62 -14.98 -15.33
N ALA A 75 3.39 -14.02 -14.79
CA ALA A 75 4.83 -13.99 -14.98
C ALA A 75 5.53 -13.16 -13.91
N THR A 76 6.81 -13.49 -13.67
CA THR A 76 7.75 -12.63 -12.96
C THR A 76 9.00 -12.38 -13.82
N GLY A 77 9.79 -11.37 -13.46
CA GLY A 77 11.05 -11.06 -14.11
C GLY A 77 11.76 -9.93 -13.39
N ARG A 78 13.04 -9.73 -13.69
CA ARG A 78 13.82 -8.62 -13.12
C ARG A 78 13.96 -7.50 -14.14
N ASP A 79 13.66 -6.27 -13.72
CA ASP A 79 13.86 -5.09 -14.55
C ASP A 79 15.35 -4.72 -14.68
N ALA A 80 15.66 -3.70 -15.47
CA ALA A 80 17.04 -3.23 -15.71
C ALA A 80 17.78 -2.80 -14.41
N ARG A 81 17.08 -2.61 -13.30
CA ARG A 81 17.64 -2.33 -11.97
C ARG A 81 17.70 -3.57 -11.07
N GLY A 82 17.50 -4.77 -11.62
CA GLY A 82 17.48 -6.03 -10.89
C GLY A 82 16.23 -6.25 -10.00
N ARG A 83 15.25 -5.36 -10.04
CA ARG A 83 14.06 -5.45 -9.18
C ARG A 83 13.07 -6.45 -9.73
N LYS A 84 12.56 -7.38 -8.88
CA LYS A 84 11.54 -8.34 -9.25
C LYS A 84 10.22 -7.63 -9.56
N GLN A 85 9.67 -7.91 -10.72
CA GLN A 85 8.42 -7.38 -11.25
C GLN A 85 7.44 -8.53 -11.49
N TYR A 86 6.14 -8.24 -11.41
CA TYR A 86 5.07 -9.22 -11.44
C TYR A 86 4.05 -8.89 -12.54
N ARG A 87 3.56 -9.91 -13.23
CA ARG A 87 2.45 -9.84 -14.18
C ARG A 87 1.32 -10.74 -13.67
N TYR A 88 0.25 -10.13 -13.23
CA TYR A 88 -0.91 -10.85 -12.74
C TYR A 88 -1.95 -11.04 -13.83
N HIS A 89 -2.78 -12.06 -13.68
CA HIS A 89 -3.93 -12.32 -14.53
C HIS A 89 -4.89 -11.09 -14.54
N PRO A 90 -5.49 -10.70 -15.67
CA PRO A 90 -6.41 -9.54 -15.73
C PRO A 90 -7.55 -9.64 -14.72
N ARG A 91 -8.27 -10.77 -14.68
CA ARG A 91 -9.36 -11.00 -13.70
C ARG A 91 -8.91 -10.92 -12.24
N TRP A 92 -7.71 -11.40 -11.92
CA TRP A 92 -7.15 -11.23 -10.59
C TRP A 92 -7.02 -9.76 -10.20
N ARG A 93 -6.64 -8.89 -11.16
CA ARG A 93 -6.55 -7.46 -10.90
C ARG A 93 -7.91 -6.83 -10.66
N GLU A 94 -8.92 -7.21 -11.45
CA GLU A 94 -10.29 -6.73 -11.33
C GLU A 94 -10.87 -7.08 -9.95
N VAL A 95 -10.89 -8.36 -9.60
CA VAL A 95 -11.40 -8.85 -8.30
C VAL A 95 -10.62 -8.25 -7.12
N ARG A 96 -9.30 -8.16 -7.22
CA ARG A 96 -8.49 -7.51 -6.18
C ARG A 96 -8.80 -6.02 -6.05
N ASP A 97 -9.07 -5.33 -7.13
CA ASP A 97 -9.37 -3.90 -7.10
C ASP A 97 -10.82 -3.66 -6.62
N GLU A 98 -11.78 -4.53 -6.96
CA GLU A 98 -13.15 -4.55 -6.41
C GLU A 98 -13.16 -4.85 -4.90
N ASN A 99 -12.53 -5.92 -4.48
CA ASN A 99 -12.40 -6.30 -3.05
C ASN A 99 -11.68 -5.22 -2.22
N LYS A 100 -10.73 -4.51 -2.82
CA LYS A 100 -10.04 -3.41 -2.16
C LYS A 100 -10.98 -2.27 -1.79
N TYR A 101 -11.91 -1.92 -2.68
CA TYR A 101 -12.83 -0.81 -2.45
C TYR A 101 -14.03 -1.21 -1.60
N SER A 102 -14.53 -2.45 -1.70
CA SER A 102 -15.56 -2.97 -0.80
C SER A 102 -15.06 -3.03 0.65
N ARG A 103 -13.81 -3.48 0.87
CA ARG A 103 -13.18 -3.51 2.19
C ARG A 103 -12.91 -2.12 2.79
N MET A 104 -12.91 -1.07 1.97
CA MET A 104 -12.68 0.30 2.45
C MET A 104 -13.75 0.76 3.44
N ILE A 105 -15.00 0.35 3.26
CA ILE A 105 -16.09 0.66 4.20
C ILE A 105 -15.84 0.00 5.55
N GLU A 106 -15.45 -1.28 5.54
CA GLU A 106 -15.13 -2.02 6.76
C GLU A 106 -13.93 -1.41 7.48
N PHE A 107 -12.88 -1.04 6.73
CA PHE A 107 -11.73 -0.34 7.28
C PHE A 107 -12.13 0.96 7.97
N GLY A 108 -12.94 1.80 7.32
CA GLY A 108 -13.44 3.06 7.91
C GLY A 108 -14.24 2.85 9.20
N LYS A 109 -15.08 1.81 9.25
CA LYS A 109 -15.83 1.43 10.47
C LYS A 109 -14.91 0.96 11.61
N MET A 110 -13.79 0.31 11.28
CA MET A 110 -12.84 -0.20 12.27
C MET A 110 -11.84 0.85 12.76
N LEU A 111 -11.59 1.90 12.00
CA LEU A 111 -10.56 2.91 12.29
C LEU A 111 -10.70 3.56 13.69
N PRO A 112 -11.90 3.91 14.18
CA PRO A 112 -12.06 4.40 15.55
C PRO A 112 -11.67 3.39 16.63
N LYS A 113 -11.93 2.10 16.42
CA LYS A 113 -11.51 1.02 17.34
C LYS A 113 -10.00 0.89 17.32
N VAL A 114 -9.41 0.89 16.14
CA VAL A 114 -7.95 0.84 15.99
C VAL A 114 -7.28 1.99 16.73
N ARG A 115 -7.69 3.23 16.49
CA ARG A 115 -7.11 4.42 17.15
C ARG A 115 -7.23 4.36 18.68
N ARG A 116 -8.34 3.88 19.23
CA ARG A 116 -8.46 3.65 20.68
C ARG A 116 -7.46 2.63 21.20
N GLN A 117 -7.25 1.54 20.46
CA GLN A 117 -6.30 0.51 20.84
C GLN A 117 -4.86 1.02 20.77
N LEU A 118 -4.54 1.82 19.73
CA LEU A 118 -3.25 2.49 19.61
C LEU A 118 -2.99 3.39 20.83
N GLU A 119 -3.96 4.23 21.22
CA GLU A 119 -3.86 5.10 22.38
C GLU A 119 -3.60 4.31 23.68
N ALA A 120 -4.29 3.18 23.87
CA ALA A 120 -4.08 2.31 25.03
C ALA A 120 -2.65 1.73 25.07
N HIS A 121 -2.18 1.19 23.94
CA HIS A 121 -0.83 0.63 23.87
C HIS A 121 0.28 1.70 23.98
N LEU A 122 0.06 2.90 23.40
CA LEU A 122 0.99 4.02 23.55
C LEU A 122 1.10 4.49 25.02
N ALA A 123 0.03 4.38 25.80
CA ALA A 123 0.00 4.76 27.22
C ALA A 123 0.62 3.69 28.15
N ALA A 124 0.73 2.43 27.74
CA ALA A 124 1.28 1.35 28.53
C ALA A 124 2.73 1.65 29.01
N PRO A 125 3.22 1.10 30.10
CA PRO A 125 4.61 1.24 30.52
C PRO A 125 5.57 0.47 29.58
N GLY A 126 6.86 0.65 29.74
CA GLY A 126 7.89 -0.13 29.04
C GLY A 126 8.13 0.29 27.59
N LEU A 127 8.76 -0.58 26.83
CA LEU A 127 9.02 -0.48 25.38
C LEU A 127 8.80 -1.86 24.74
N ASP A 128 7.67 -2.47 25.07
CA ASP A 128 7.28 -3.77 24.57
C ASP A 128 6.87 -3.73 23.09
N ARG A 129 6.62 -4.90 22.51
CA ARG A 129 6.19 -5.06 21.13
C ARG A 129 4.94 -4.22 20.81
N ASN A 130 3.91 -4.29 21.65
CA ASN A 130 2.63 -3.64 21.37
C ASN A 130 2.77 -2.11 21.34
N LYS A 131 3.55 -1.53 22.25
CA LYS A 131 3.83 -0.08 22.28
C LYS A 131 4.58 0.37 21.01
N VAL A 132 5.61 -0.36 20.61
CA VAL A 132 6.39 0.00 19.42
C VAL A 132 5.54 -0.18 18.15
N MET A 133 4.73 -1.25 18.05
CA MET A 133 3.79 -1.42 16.94
C MET A 133 2.77 -0.28 16.89
N ALA A 134 2.20 0.11 18.05
CA ALA A 134 1.27 1.22 18.13
C ALA A 134 1.91 2.54 17.67
N ALA A 135 3.18 2.78 18.03
CA ALA A 135 3.92 3.96 17.54
C ALA A 135 4.11 3.94 16.02
N VAL A 136 4.51 2.80 15.44
CA VAL A 136 4.68 2.63 13.99
C VAL A 136 3.36 2.84 13.24
N VAL A 137 2.25 2.25 13.73
CA VAL A 137 0.92 2.40 13.11
C VAL A 137 0.38 3.82 13.28
N SER A 138 0.62 4.46 14.42
CA SER A 138 0.25 5.87 14.63
C SER A 138 1.02 6.80 13.68
N LEU A 139 2.30 6.55 13.46
CA LEU A 139 3.08 7.28 12.45
C LEU A 139 2.57 7.00 11.03
N LEU A 140 2.21 5.76 10.71
CA LEU A 140 1.59 5.42 9.43
C LEU A 140 0.28 6.21 9.21
N ASP A 141 -0.60 6.26 10.20
CA ASP A 141 -1.89 6.97 10.15
C ASP A 141 -1.71 8.49 10.00
N ASN A 142 -0.70 9.06 10.66
CA ASN A 142 -0.47 10.51 10.63
C ASN A 142 0.36 11.00 9.44
N THR A 143 1.28 10.17 8.93
CA THR A 143 2.25 10.60 7.90
C THR A 143 2.04 9.96 6.54
N LEU A 144 1.30 8.86 6.49
CA LEU A 144 1.12 8.04 5.28
C LEU A 144 2.44 7.52 4.67
N ILE A 145 3.55 7.55 5.44
CA ILE A 145 4.82 6.94 5.04
C ILE A 145 4.58 5.44 4.80
N ARG A 146 5.18 4.87 3.75
CA ARG A 146 5.08 3.43 3.48
C ARG A 146 5.67 2.61 4.62
N VAL A 147 5.08 1.46 4.91
CA VAL A 147 5.56 0.58 5.99
C VAL A 147 7.02 0.17 5.81
N GLY A 148 7.49 -0.06 4.59
CA GLY A 148 8.85 -0.51 4.29
C GLY A 148 8.92 -2.01 4.01
N ASN A 149 10.08 -2.44 3.48
CA ASN A 149 10.44 -3.84 3.23
C ASN A 149 11.96 -3.97 3.30
N SER A 150 12.47 -4.87 4.12
CA SER A 150 13.89 -5.02 4.41
C SER A 150 14.71 -5.44 3.20
N GLN A 151 14.19 -6.34 2.35
CA GLN A 151 14.85 -6.73 1.11
C GLN A 151 15.00 -5.54 0.17
N TYR A 152 13.92 -4.76 0.01
CA TYR A 152 13.91 -3.60 -0.86
C TYR A 152 14.83 -2.48 -0.35
N ALA A 153 14.94 -2.32 0.97
CA ALA A 153 15.84 -1.36 1.59
C ALA A 153 17.33 -1.72 1.36
N ARG A 154 17.66 -3.02 1.42
CA ARG A 154 19.02 -3.50 1.11
C ARG A 154 19.38 -3.28 -0.37
N ASP A 155 18.49 -3.68 -1.26
CA ASP A 155 18.78 -3.72 -2.71
C ASP A 155 18.76 -2.32 -3.35
N ASN A 156 17.89 -1.40 -2.85
CA ASN A 156 17.62 -0.12 -3.49
C ASN A 156 17.93 1.11 -2.62
N LYS A 157 18.39 0.92 -1.39
CA LYS A 157 18.62 2.01 -0.40
C LYS A 157 17.38 2.91 -0.28
N SER A 158 16.20 2.31 -0.30
CA SER A 158 14.90 2.99 -0.21
C SER A 158 14.15 2.49 1.01
N TYR A 159 13.75 3.41 1.87
CA TYR A 159 13.27 3.14 3.22
C TYR A 159 11.76 3.39 3.37
N GLY A 160 11.19 2.84 4.40
CA GLY A 160 9.86 3.10 4.93
C GLY A 160 9.88 2.85 6.44
N LEU A 161 8.77 3.05 7.15
CA LEU A 161 8.73 3.09 8.62
C LEU A 161 9.53 1.98 9.28
N THR A 162 9.29 0.71 8.93
CA THR A 162 9.97 -0.44 9.56
C THR A 162 11.44 -0.61 9.16
N THR A 163 11.90 0.13 8.17
CA THR A 163 13.28 0.06 7.67
C THR A 163 14.05 1.37 7.87
N LEU A 164 13.42 2.36 8.52
CA LEU A 164 14.13 3.59 8.92
C LEU A 164 15.28 3.26 9.85
N ARG A 165 16.32 4.07 9.79
CA ARG A 165 17.49 4.01 10.66
C ARG A 165 17.55 5.24 11.53
N ASN A 166 18.31 5.20 12.62
CA ASN A 166 18.48 6.32 13.54
C ASN A 166 18.94 7.62 12.82
N GLN A 167 19.78 7.50 11.80
CA GLN A 167 20.23 8.63 10.97
C GLN A 167 19.13 9.31 10.14
N HIS A 168 17.96 8.69 9.99
CA HIS A 168 16.83 9.22 9.22
C HIS A 168 15.84 10.00 10.08
N VAL A 169 16.11 10.15 11.37
CA VAL A 169 15.20 10.81 12.31
C VAL A 169 15.95 11.74 13.25
N GLU A 170 15.35 12.90 13.50
CA GLU A 170 15.75 13.83 14.54
C GLU A 170 14.56 14.08 15.45
N VAL A 171 14.81 14.05 16.78
CA VAL A 171 13.76 14.32 17.78
C VAL A 171 14.19 15.53 18.63
N LYS A 172 13.42 16.63 18.52
CA LYS A 172 13.60 17.86 19.32
C LYS A 172 12.33 18.14 20.12
N GLY A 173 12.41 18.00 21.44
CA GLY A 173 11.24 18.18 22.32
C GLY A 173 10.11 17.20 21.94
N HIS A 174 9.00 17.73 21.45
CA HIS A 174 7.83 16.97 21.01
C HIS A 174 7.75 16.79 19.49
N THR A 175 8.76 17.22 18.77
CA THR A 175 8.81 17.19 17.30
C THR A 175 9.72 16.07 16.84
N ILE A 176 9.21 15.24 15.93
CA ILE A 176 9.94 14.18 15.23
C ILE A 176 10.07 14.61 13.78
N ALA A 177 11.28 14.76 13.28
CA ALA A 177 11.54 15.07 11.87
C ALA A 177 12.18 13.85 11.21
N PHE A 178 11.56 13.38 10.13
CA PHE A 178 12.05 12.28 9.30
C PHE A 178 12.61 12.83 7.99
N GLN A 179 13.84 12.39 7.64
CA GLN A 179 14.46 12.66 6.34
C GLN A 179 15.04 11.37 5.78
N PHE A 180 14.49 10.88 4.67
CA PHE A 180 14.94 9.62 4.09
C PHE A 180 14.54 9.51 2.62
N ARG A 181 15.25 8.65 1.91
CA ARG A 181 14.95 8.29 0.54
C ARG A 181 13.96 7.12 0.52
N GLY A 182 12.75 7.35 0.00
CA GLY A 182 11.68 6.36 -0.11
C GLY A 182 11.67 5.62 -1.45
N LYS A 183 10.56 4.91 -1.70
CA LYS A 183 10.36 4.12 -2.92
C LYS A 183 10.53 4.97 -4.18
N SER A 184 11.20 4.41 -5.17
CA SER A 184 11.53 5.07 -6.46
C SER A 184 12.47 6.27 -6.34
N GLY A 185 13.19 6.39 -5.22
CA GLY A 185 14.15 7.45 -4.98
C GLY A 185 13.54 8.79 -4.56
N VAL A 186 12.26 8.81 -4.19
CA VAL A 186 11.58 10.02 -3.71
C VAL A 186 12.13 10.40 -2.33
N GLU A 187 12.62 11.63 -2.19
CA GLU A 187 13.03 12.16 -0.89
C GLU A 187 11.79 12.54 -0.06
N HIS A 188 11.81 12.11 1.19
CA HIS A 188 10.78 12.40 2.16
C HIS A 188 11.34 13.29 3.27
N ALA A 189 10.66 14.41 3.54
CA ALA A 189 10.88 15.27 4.70
C ALA A 189 9.52 15.43 5.39
N VAL A 190 9.34 14.74 6.52
CA VAL A 190 8.05 14.66 7.22
C VAL A 190 8.25 15.00 8.69
N THR A 191 7.41 15.87 9.22
CA THR A 191 7.46 16.29 10.62
C THR A 191 6.17 15.94 11.35
N VAL A 192 6.31 15.35 12.52
CA VAL A 192 5.19 15.01 13.42
C VAL A 192 5.41 15.72 14.76
N LYS A 193 4.36 16.36 15.29
CA LYS A 193 4.37 16.97 16.62
C LYS A 193 3.49 16.15 17.54
N ASP A 194 4.10 15.31 18.35
CA ASP A 194 3.43 14.47 19.33
C ASP A 194 4.42 14.09 20.45
N ARG A 195 4.10 14.49 21.67
CA ARG A 195 4.99 14.27 22.84
C ARG A 195 5.21 12.80 23.13
N ARG A 196 4.16 12.00 23.01
CA ARG A 196 4.18 10.57 23.36
C ARG A 196 4.98 9.78 22.33
N LEU A 197 4.68 10.01 21.04
CA LEU A 197 5.44 9.40 19.94
C LEU A 197 6.92 9.82 19.99
N ALA A 198 7.21 11.10 20.25
CA ALA A 198 8.59 11.58 20.37
C ALA A 198 9.37 10.84 21.46
N ASN A 199 8.76 10.64 22.64
CA ASN A 199 9.39 9.89 23.71
C ASN A 199 9.63 8.42 23.35
N ILE A 200 8.70 7.77 22.67
CA ILE A 200 8.85 6.38 22.23
C ILE A 200 9.95 6.27 21.18
N VAL A 201 9.97 7.16 20.18
CA VAL A 201 11.00 7.19 19.14
C VAL A 201 12.39 7.42 19.77
N LYS A 202 12.52 8.34 20.71
CA LYS A 202 13.78 8.53 21.47
C LYS A 202 14.27 7.25 22.13
N ARG A 203 13.38 6.57 22.86
CA ARG A 203 13.73 5.31 23.53
C ARG A 203 14.11 4.21 22.55
N CYS A 204 13.47 4.15 21.36
CA CYS A 204 13.87 3.24 20.29
C CYS A 204 15.29 3.56 19.78
N MET A 205 15.64 4.85 19.64
CA MET A 205 16.98 5.29 19.22
C MET A 205 18.09 4.95 20.24
N GLU A 206 17.75 4.85 21.53
CA GLU A 206 18.68 4.48 22.60
C GLU A 206 19.03 2.99 22.58
N LEU A 207 18.24 2.15 21.90
CA LEU A 207 18.54 0.73 21.75
C LEU A 207 19.74 0.53 20.82
N PRO A 208 20.62 -0.43 21.10
CA PRO A 208 21.76 -0.73 20.20
C PRO A 208 21.31 -1.09 18.79
N GLY A 209 22.09 -0.69 17.77
CA GLY A 209 21.86 -1.02 16.37
C GLY A 209 21.41 0.17 15.53
N GLN A 210 21.24 -0.07 14.23
CA GLN A 210 20.94 0.99 13.24
C GLN A 210 19.45 1.16 12.94
N ASN A 211 18.64 0.12 13.18
CA ASN A 211 17.21 0.15 12.89
C ASN A 211 16.50 1.02 13.93
N LEU A 212 15.67 1.94 13.46
CA LEU A 212 14.96 2.87 14.34
C LEU A 212 13.94 2.15 15.21
N PHE A 213 13.07 1.33 14.62
CA PHE A 213 12.03 0.65 15.37
C PHE A 213 12.44 -0.76 15.77
N GLN A 214 12.63 -0.90 17.07
CA GLN A 214 12.99 -2.15 17.75
C GLN A 214 12.22 -2.21 19.07
N TYR A 215 11.94 -3.41 19.54
CA TYR A 215 11.35 -3.65 20.87
C TYR A 215 12.14 -4.70 21.63
N LEU A 216 11.92 -4.75 22.92
CA LEU A 216 12.43 -5.79 23.81
C LEU A 216 11.29 -6.78 24.09
N ASP A 217 11.58 -8.06 23.99
CA ASP A 217 10.67 -9.11 24.43
C ASP A 217 10.73 -9.32 25.96
N GLU A 218 9.98 -10.31 26.46
CA GLU A 218 9.91 -10.64 27.89
C GLU A 218 11.25 -11.10 28.47
N ASN A 219 12.14 -11.60 27.64
CA ASN A 219 13.50 -12.01 28.03
C ASN A 219 14.53 -10.87 27.93
N GLY A 220 14.09 -9.68 27.48
CA GLY A 220 14.97 -8.55 27.20
C GLY A 220 15.72 -8.67 25.87
N GLU A 221 15.36 -9.64 25.01
CA GLU A 221 15.95 -9.78 23.68
C GLU A 221 15.40 -8.74 22.73
N ARG A 222 16.27 -8.25 21.86
CA ARG A 222 15.96 -7.18 20.93
C ARG A 222 15.48 -7.72 19.58
N HIS A 223 14.33 -7.25 19.14
CA HIS A 223 13.73 -7.60 17.87
C HIS A 223 13.50 -6.35 16.99
N SER A 224 13.86 -6.43 15.73
CA SER A 224 13.54 -5.37 14.76
C SER A 224 12.13 -5.56 14.21
N VAL A 225 11.42 -4.45 14.03
CA VAL A 225 10.06 -4.45 13.47
C VAL A 225 10.11 -4.67 11.95
N SER A 226 9.30 -5.60 11.46
CA SER A 226 9.09 -5.86 10.03
C SER A 226 7.71 -5.39 9.54
N SER A 227 7.51 -5.35 8.23
CA SER A 227 6.17 -5.10 7.64
C SER A 227 5.17 -6.20 7.98
N HIS A 228 5.64 -7.43 8.17
CA HIS A 228 4.81 -8.55 8.63
C HIS A 228 4.29 -8.30 10.04
N ASP A 229 5.15 -7.87 10.97
CA ASP A 229 4.75 -7.56 12.34
C ASP A 229 3.69 -6.47 12.42
N VAL A 230 3.80 -5.43 11.56
CA VAL A 230 2.80 -4.37 11.47
C VAL A 230 1.45 -4.91 11.02
N ASN A 231 1.42 -5.76 9.98
CA ASN A 231 0.18 -6.35 9.50
C ASN A 231 -0.41 -7.35 10.52
N ALA A 232 0.43 -8.17 11.15
CA ALA A 232 0.00 -9.09 12.21
C ALA A 232 -0.59 -8.33 13.41
N TYR A 233 0.00 -7.20 13.79
CA TYR A 233 -0.54 -6.35 14.83
C TYR A 233 -1.89 -5.73 14.44
N LEU A 234 -2.04 -5.25 13.20
CA LEU A 234 -3.33 -4.76 12.70
C LEU A 234 -4.40 -5.85 12.75
N HIS A 235 -4.06 -7.06 12.33
CA HIS A 235 -4.96 -8.21 12.43
C HIS A 235 -5.34 -8.51 13.88
N GLN A 236 -4.38 -8.54 14.80
CA GLN A 236 -4.59 -8.77 16.23
C GLN A 236 -5.61 -7.79 16.83
N ILE A 237 -5.51 -6.48 16.54
CA ILE A 237 -6.39 -5.47 17.14
C ILE A 237 -7.74 -5.31 16.43
N THR A 238 -7.86 -5.75 15.18
CA THR A 238 -9.10 -5.63 14.41
C THR A 238 -9.90 -6.92 14.32
N GLY A 239 -9.24 -8.07 14.35
CA GLY A 239 -9.81 -9.36 13.97
C GLY A 239 -10.01 -9.52 12.46
N ALA A 240 -9.50 -8.59 11.64
CA ALA A 240 -9.66 -8.57 10.18
C ALA A 240 -8.29 -8.38 9.50
N HIS A 241 -8.19 -8.85 8.26
CA HIS A 241 -6.93 -8.80 7.48
C HIS A 241 -6.66 -7.42 6.86
N PHE A 242 -6.65 -6.36 7.69
CA PHE A 242 -6.21 -5.04 7.25
C PHE A 242 -4.70 -4.93 7.26
N THR A 243 -4.18 -4.12 6.37
CA THR A 243 -2.75 -3.91 6.16
C THR A 243 -2.39 -2.42 6.15
N ALA A 244 -1.12 -2.11 6.25
CA ALA A 244 -0.63 -0.75 6.09
C ALA A 244 -1.04 -0.09 4.75
N LYS A 245 -1.37 -0.89 3.72
CA LYS A 245 -1.84 -0.37 2.43
C LYS A 245 -3.25 0.20 2.53
N ASP A 246 -4.11 -0.35 3.39
CA ASP A 246 -5.48 0.11 3.55
C ASP A 246 -5.54 1.54 4.09
N TYR A 247 -4.65 1.92 5.03
CA TYR A 247 -4.50 3.31 5.49
C TYR A 247 -4.27 4.29 4.35
N ARG A 248 -3.37 3.94 3.42
CA ARG A 248 -3.02 4.83 2.31
C ARG A 248 -4.13 4.92 1.26
N THR A 249 -4.88 3.84 1.05
CA THR A 249 -6.04 3.83 0.15
C THR A 249 -7.19 4.63 0.75
N TRP A 250 -7.45 4.48 2.04
CA TRP A 250 -8.43 5.23 2.78
C TRP A 250 -8.12 6.73 2.76
N ALA A 251 -6.92 7.11 3.21
CA ALA A 251 -6.49 8.50 3.27
C ALA A 251 -6.44 9.16 1.88
N GLY A 252 -5.93 8.46 0.86
CA GLY A 252 -5.90 9.00 -0.50
C GLY A 252 -7.29 9.29 -1.05
N SER A 253 -8.27 8.43 -0.76
CA SER A 253 -9.67 8.65 -1.16
C SER A 253 -10.35 9.74 -0.34
N ALA A 254 -10.06 9.82 0.98
CA ALA A 254 -10.61 10.86 1.85
C ALA A 254 -10.11 12.26 1.47
N LEU A 255 -8.81 12.38 1.25
CA LEU A 255 -8.20 13.63 0.79
C LEU A 255 -8.74 14.05 -0.59
N ALA A 256 -8.83 13.11 -1.54
CA ALA A 256 -9.37 13.38 -2.87
C ALA A 256 -10.81 13.90 -2.80
N LEU A 257 -11.67 13.23 -2.03
CA LEU A 257 -13.06 13.63 -1.83
C LEU A 257 -13.16 15.01 -1.18
N ALA A 258 -12.39 15.27 -0.11
CA ALA A 258 -12.41 16.55 0.59
C ALA A 258 -12.00 17.69 -0.34
N MET A 259 -10.87 17.54 -1.06
CA MET A 259 -10.38 18.57 -1.99
C MET A 259 -11.39 18.86 -3.11
N LEU A 260 -11.99 17.84 -3.72
CA LEU A 260 -12.95 18.02 -4.80
C LEU A 260 -14.27 18.65 -4.32
N ARG A 261 -14.67 18.43 -3.06
CA ARG A 261 -15.89 19.06 -2.48
C ARG A 261 -15.72 20.53 -2.17
N GLU A 262 -14.51 21.00 -1.94
CA GLU A 262 -14.23 22.43 -1.70
C GLU A 262 -14.24 23.25 -2.99
N LEU A 263 -14.11 22.58 -4.15
CA LEU A 263 -14.13 23.25 -5.45
C LEU A 263 -15.56 23.62 -5.84
N HIS A 264 -15.71 24.81 -6.41
CA HIS A 264 -16.96 25.16 -7.09
C HIS A 264 -17.06 24.32 -8.37
N TRP A 265 -18.04 23.41 -8.40
CA TRP A 265 -18.19 22.49 -9.53
C TRP A 265 -18.50 23.25 -10.81
N GLN A 266 -17.77 22.95 -11.86
CA GLN A 266 -17.98 23.44 -13.22
C GLN A 266 -18.03 22.23 -14.16
N PRO A 267 -18.85 22.27 -15.24
CA PRO A 267 -18.85 21.21 -16.24
C PRO A 267 -17.50 21.10 -16.97
N GLU A 268 -17.33 20.06 -17.80
CA GLU A 268 -16.13 19.91 -18.63
C GLU A 268 -15.89 21.17 -19.52
N PRO A 269 -14.62 21.59 -19.77
CA PRO A 269 -13.38 20.81 -19.50
C PRO A 269 -12.77 21.01 -18.09
N ASP A 270 -13.29 21.94 -17.28
CA ASP A 270 -12.69 22.31 -16.00
C ASP A 270 -12.71 21.15 -14.97
N ALA A 271 -13.72 20.30 -15.00
CA ALA A 271 -13.78 19.12 -14.13
C ALA A 271 -12.57 18.19 -14.33
N LYS A 272 -12.12 17.98 -15.57
CA LYS A 272 -10.93 17.17 -15.86
C LYS A 272 -9.65 17.81 -15.32
N LYS A 273 -9.50 19.10 -15.44
CA LYS A 273 -8.37 19.85 -14.92
C LYS A 273 -8.31 19.75 -13.40
N HIS A 274 -9.43 19.99 -12.72
CA HIS A 274 -9.54 19.86 -11.26
C HIS A 274 -9.14 18.47 -10.77
N ILE A 275 -9.59 17.39 -11.46
CA ILE A 275 -9.18 16.02 -11.14
C ILE A 275 -7.66 15.84 -11.29
N VAL A 276 -7.05 16.37 -12.34
CA VAL A 276 -5.60 16.23 -12.55
C VAL A 276 -4.83 16.94 -11.44
N ASP A 277 -5.23 18.13 -11.05
CA ASP A 277 -4.54 18.92 -10.02
C ASP A 277 -4.74 18.31 -8.62
N MET A 278 -5.96 17.84 -8.30
CA MET A 278 -6.23 17.09 -7.08
C MET A 278 -5.38 15.80 -7.02
N VAL A 279 -5.32 15.02 -8.10
CA VAL A 279 -4.51 13.77 -8.14
C VAL A 279 -3.03 14.09 -7.93
N LYS A 280 -2.50 15.17 -8.49
CA LYS A 280 -1.11 15.62 -8.24
C LYS A 280 -0.89 15.96 -6.75
N ALA A 281 -1.82 16.68 -6.14
CA ALA A 281 -1.73 17.08 -4.74
C ALA A 281 -1.77 15.87 -3.80
N VAL A 282 -2.73 14.96 -3.98
CA VAL A 282 -2.81 13.72 -3.20
C VAL A 282 -1.58 12.82 -3.44
N ALA A 283 -1.11 12.74 -4.69
CA ALA A 283 0.09 11.97 -5.03
C ALA A 283 1.34 12.50 -4.31
N SER A 284 1.48 13.82 -4.22
CA SER A 284 2.57 14.48 -3.47
C SER A 284 2.52 14.11 -2.00
N GLN A 285 1.36 14.20 -1.34
CA GLN A 285 1.21 13.81 0.08
C GLN A 285 1.50 12.33 0.33
N LEU A 286 1.11 11.45 -0.60
CA LEU A 286 1.39 10.02 -0.51
C LEU A 286 2.82 9.64 -0.95
N GLY A 287 3.62 10.57 -1.48
CA GLY A 287 4.93 10.26 -2.08
C GLY A 287 4.81 9.26 -3.24
N ASN A 288 3.83 9.45 -4.13
CA ASN A 288 3.56 8.61 -5.30
C ASN A 288 3.64 9.40 -6.60
N THR A 289 3.70 8.71 -7.73
CA THR A 289 3.41 9.35 -9.02
C THR A 289 1.89 9.55 -9.18
N PRO A 290 1.43 10.60 -9.89
CA PRO A 290 0.00 10.83 -10.13
C PRO A 290 -0.72 9.62 -10.72
N ALA A 291 -0.12 8.93 -11.68
CA ALA A 291 -0.70 7.74 -12.32
C ALA A 291 -0.93 6.60 -11.31
N VAL A 292 0.04 6.31 -10.44
CA VAL A 292 -0.09 5.31 -9.38
C VAL A 292 -1.11 5.75 -8.34
N CYS A 293 -1.11 7.04 -7.95
CA CYS A 293 -2.06 7.57 -6.99
C CYS A 293 -3.50 7.39 -7.46
N ARG A 294 -3.80 7.87 -8.68
CA ARG A 294 -5.13 7.75 -9.30
C ARG A 294 -5.60 6.30 -9.37
N LYS A 295 -4.75 5.38 -9.81
CA LYS A 295 -5.11 3.97 -9.99
C LYS A 295 -5.22 3.20 -8.69
N CYS A 296 -4.34 3.48 -7.71
CA CYS A 296 -4.15 2.59 -6.57
C CYS A 296 -4.66 3.14 -5.24
N TYR A 297 -4.90 4.45 -5.11
CA TYR A 297 -5.19 5.06 -3.81
C TYR A 297 -6.43 5.95 -3.78
N ILE A 298 -7.03 6.25 -4.94
CA ILE A 298 -8.27 7.02 -5.02
C ILE A 298 -9.39 6.12 -5.48
N HIS A 299 -10.50 6.11 -4.74
CA HIS A 299 -11.69 5.36 -5.10
C HIS A 299 -12.28 5.90 -6.41
N PRO A 300 -12.48 5.07 -7.47
CA PRO A 300 -12.90 5.56 -8.78
C PRO A 300 -14.23 6.32 -8.75
N LYS A 301 -15.18 5.88 -7.91
CA LYS A 301 -16.48 6.56 -7.74
C LYS A 301 -16.36 8.01 -7.25
N VAL A 302 -15.29 8.38 -6.52
CA VAL A 302 -15.05 9.77 -6.14
C VAL A 302 -14.87 10.65 -7.37
N LEU A 303 -14.10 10.16 -8.36
CA LEU A 303 -13.85 10.89 -9.60
C LEU A 303 -15.09 10.93 -10.49
N GLU A 304 -15.81 9.81 -10.62
CA GLU A 304 -17.04 9.71 -11.41
C GLU A 304 -18.12 10.67 -10.88
N HIS A 305 -18.40 10.64 -9.57
CA HIS A 305 -19.40 11.49 -8.95
C HIS A 305 -19.02 12.98 -8.96
N PHE A 306 -17.72 13.30 -8.98
CA PHE A 306 -17.28 14.68 -9.19
C PHE A 306 -17.63 15.17 -10.59
N VAL A 307 -17.33 14.38 -11.63
CA VAL A 307 -17.66 14.73 -13.03
C VAL A 307 -19.17 14.94 -13.21
N MET A 308 -20.00 14.16 -12.51
CA MET A 308 -21.47 14.28 -12.53
C MET A 308 -22.00 15.45 -11.69
N GLY A 309 -21.15 16.18 -10.95
CA GLY A 309 -21.59 17.28 -10.06
C GLY A 309 -22.30 16.79 -8.79
N GLU A 310 -22.19 15.50 -8.47
CA GLU A 310 -22.94 14.90 -7.35
C GLU A 310 -22.23 15.06 -6.00
N LEU A 311 -20.91 15.31 -5.99
CA LEU A 311 -20.20 15.52 -4.72
C LEU A 311 -20.64 16.78 -3.99
N ALA A 312 -21.12 17.80 -4.70
CA ALA A 312 -21.68 19.02 -4.10
C ALA A 312 -22.99 18.76 -3.34
N LYS A 313 -23.73 17.70 -3.69
CA LYS A 313 -24.99 17.32 -3.04
C LYS A 313 -24.79 16.51 -1.74
N LEU A 314 -23.57 16.13 -1.42
CA LEU A 314 -23.28 15.42 -0.19
C LEU A 314 -23.44 16.33 1.03
N PRO A 315 -24.01 15.83 2.15
CA PRO A 315 -24.14 16.63 3.36
C PRO A 315 -22.78 17.05 3.91
N LYS A 316 -22.73 18.20 4.58
CA LYS A 316 -21.54 18.59 5.31
C LYS A 316 -21.17 17.51 6.34
N PRO A 317 -19.89 17.10 6.44
CA PRO A 317 -19.49 16.08 7.39
C PRO A 317 -19.70 16.61 8.83
N ARG A 318 -20.29 15.78 9.68
CA ARG A 318 -20.45 16.06 11.11
C ARG A 318 -19.40 15.27 11.87
N GLN A 319 -18.84 15.87 12.94
CA GLN A 319 -17.84 15.21 13.76
C GLN A 319 -18.30 13.81 14.20
N ARG A 320 -17.49 12.79 13.90
CA ARG A 320 -17.64 11.42 14.43
C ARG A 320 -16.41 11.09 15.27
N LYS A 321 -16.60 10.54 16.48
CA LYS A 321 -15.49 10.19 17.38
C LYS A 321 -14.55 9.19 16.71
N GLY A 322 -13.26 9.50 16.68
CA GLY A 322 -12.23 8.64 16.13
C GLY A 322 -12.03 8.73 14.60
N LEU A 323 -12.75 9.63 13.91
CA LEU A 323 -12.56 9.93 12.49
C LEU A 323 -12.25 11.42 12.29
N ARG A 324 -11.42 11.74 11.31
CA ARG A 324 -11.19 13.10 10.82
C ARG A 324 -12.37 13.54 9.95
N LEU A 325 -12.57 14.82 9.72
CA LEU A 325 -13.72 15.34 8.96
C LEU A 325 -13.74 14.80 7.52
N GLU A 326 -12.60 14.76 6.85
CA GLU A 326 -12.46 14.19 5.51
C GLU A 326 -12.76 12.70 5.47
N GLU A 327 -12.45 11.98 6.54
CA GLU A 327 -12.77 10.54 6.68
C GLU A 327 -14.28 10.33 6.90
N VAL A 328 -14.92 11.20 7.66
CA VAL A 328 -16.38 11.17 7.82
C VAL A 328 -17.09 11.44 6.49
N ALA A 329 -16.55 12.39 5.70
CA ALA A 329 -17.09 12.66 4.37
C ALA A 329 -16.99 11.42 3.47
N LEU A 330 -15.83 10.74 3.47
CA LEU A 330 -15.64 9.52 2.70
C LEU A 330 -16.55 8.38 3.18
N ALA A 331 -16.64 8.14 4.50
CA ALA A 331 -17.52 7.12 5.06
C ALA A 331 -18.97 7.34 4.63
N THR A 332 -19.47 8.59 4.77
CA THR A 332 -20.83 8.94 4.35
C THR A 332 -21.05 8.77 2.85
N PHE A 333 -20.06 9.10 2.02
CA PHE A 333 -20.13 8.89 0.58
C PHE A 333 -20.24 7.39 0.24
N LEU A 334 -19.37 6.57 0.82
CA LEU A 334 -19.36 5.11 0.58
C LEU A 334 -20.64 4.43 1.10
N GLU A 335 -21.15 4.83 2.27
CA GLU A 335 -22.42 4.34 2.81
C GLU A 335 -23.59 4.59 1.84
N ARG A 336 -23.61 5.76 1.21
CA ARG A 336 -24.63 6.10 0.20
C ARG A 336 -24.51 5.30 -1.09
N LEU A 337 -23.26 5.03 -1.55
CA LEU A 337 -23.05 4.19 -2.73
C LEU A 337 -23.62 2.79 -2.53
N VAL A 338 -23.47 2.21 -1.33
CA VAL A 338 -24.04 0.89 -1.02
C VAL A 338 -25.55 0.95 -0.94
N ALA A 339 -26.13 1.99 -0.30
CA ALA A 339 -27.56 2.14 -0.20
C ALA A 339 -28.27 2.42 -1.54
N ALA A 340 -27.53 2.86 -2.55
CA ALA A 340 -28.05 3.10 -3.91
C ALA A 340 -27.90 1.89 -4.85
N GLN A 341 -27.26 0.80 -4.40
CA GLN A 341 -27.23 -0.46 -5.15
C GLN A 341 -28.57 -1.19 -4.92
N PRO A 342 -29.28 -1.61 -6.00
CA PRO A 342 -30.60 -2.26 -5.91
C PRO A 342 -30.52 -3.64 -5.23
#